data_9d4fed51f63edf3ddc75eed432e1aea4
#
_entry.id   9d4fed51f63edf3ddc75eed432e1aea4
#
_cell.length_a   1.000
_cell.length_b   1.000
_cell.length_c   1.000
_cell.angle_alpha   90.00
_cell.angle_beta   90.00
_cell.angle_gamma   90.00
#
_symmetry.space_group_name_H-M   'P 1'
#
loop_
_entity.id
_entity.type
_entity.pdbx_description
1 polymer ?
#
loop_
_entity_poly.entity_id
_entity_poly.type
_entity_poly.pdbx_seq_one_letter_code
_entity_poly.pdbx_strand_id
1 'polypeptide(L)'
;MSVTIREATVEDAAIILRFVRELAAYEKLEHEVEATVDTTAQALFGPQSVSRAVICERDGAPIGFAVWFLIYSTWQARNGLYLEDLYVTPEARGTGAGRSLLRHLARIAVETNCGRFEWSVLDWNEPAIRAYRAIGAAPMDGWTRYRLTGQALQDFAAG
;
A
#
# COMPACT_ATOMS: atom_id res chain seq x y z
N MET A 1 -2.79 -0.11 24.83
CA MET A 1 -3.89 -0.41 23.91
C MET A 1 -3.36 -1.20 22.72
N SER A 2 -3.94 -2.35 22.49
CA SER A 2 -3.52 -3.19 21.37
C SER A 2 -4.20 -2.76 20.09
N VAL A 3 -3.46 -2.78 18.98
CA VAL A 3 -4.05 -2.67 17.65
C VAL A 3 -4.33 -4.07 17.10
N THR A 4 -5.41 -4.22 16.38
CA THR A 4 -5.73 -5.43 15.62
C THR A 4 -5.65 -5.15 14.13
N ILE A 5 -5.27 -6.15 13.34
CA ILE A 5 -5.23 -6.05 11.89
C ILE A 5 -6.11 -7.18 11.34
N ARG A 6 -7.05 -6.82 10.50
CA ARG A 6 -7.96 -7.77 9.85
C ARG A 6 -7.97 -7.58 8.34
N GLU A 7 -8.34 -8.61 7.62
CA GLU A 7 -8.64 -8.50 6.20
C GLU A 7 -9.78 -7.49 5.99
N ALA A 8 -9.66 -6.69 4.93
CA ALA A 8 -10.72 -5.79 4.52
C ALA A 8 -11.83 -6.57 3.78
N THR A 9 -13.04 -6.07 3.87
CA THR A 9 -14.20 -6.57 3.13
C THR A 9 -14.76 -5.48 2.21
N VAL A 10 -15.70 -5.82 1.34
CA VAL A 10 -16.34 -4.85 0.45
C VAL A 10 -17.00 -3.70 1.21
N GLU A 11 -17.45 -3.94 2.44
CA GLU A 11 -18.06 -2.94 3.31
C GLU A 11 -17.04 -1.87 3.77
N ASP A 12 -15.75 -2.17 3.68
CA ASP A 12 -14.68 -1.24 4.01
C ASP A 12 -14.33 -0.29 2.85
N ALA A 13 -14.92 -0.41 1.68
CA ALA A 13 -14.56 0.40 0.51
C ALA A 13 -14.61 1.91 0.78
N ALA A 14 -15.62 2.38 1.52
CA ALA A 14 -15.75 3.80 1.86
C ALA A 14 -14.63 4.27 2.80
N ILE A 15 -14.28 3.48 3.82
CA ILE A 15 -13.20 3.83 4.75
C ILE A 15 -11.84 3.77 4.08
N ILE A 16 -11.61 2.78 3.21
CA ILE A 16 -10.39 2.68 2.41
C ILE A 16 -10.23 3.91 1.53
N LEU A 17 -11.26 4.32 0.80
CA LEU A 17 -11.20 5.53 -0.04
C LEU A 17 -10.93 6.78 0.79
N ARG A 18 -11.53 6.91 1.97
CA ARG A 18 -11.23 8.01 2.89
C ARG A 18 -9.74 8.03 3.23
N PHE A 19 -9.17 6.90 3.62
CA PHE A 19 -7.74 6.80 3.95
C PHE A 19 -6.83 7.07 2.75
N VAL A 20 -7.22 6.62 1.55
CA VAL A 20 -6.49 6.95 0.31
C VAL A 20 -6.45 8.47 0.08
N ARG A 21 -7.58 9.16 0.26
CA ARG A 21 -7.64 10.62 0.13
C ARG A 21 -6.83 11.36 1.20
N GLU A 22 -6.89 10.87 2.44
CA GLU A 22 -6.09 11.44 3.54
C GLU A 22 -4.59 11.24 3.30
N LEU A 23 -4.17 10.08 2.78
CA LEU A 23 -2.80 9.81 2.38
C LEU A 23 -2.37 10.73 1.23
N ALA A 24 -3.21 10.85 0.19
CA ALA A 24 -2.94 11.74 -0.94
C ALA A 24 -2.79 13.21 -0.50
N ALA A 25 -3.62 13.66 0.46
CA ALA A 25 -3.50 14.98 1.07
C ALA A 25 -2.14 15.16 1.77
N TYR A 26 -1.73 14.19 2.57
CA TYR A 26 -0.42 14.17 3.22
C TYR A 26 0.72 14.24 2.21
N GLU A 27 0.59 13.54 1.08
CA GLU A 27 1.57 13.52 0.00
C GLU A 27 1.45 14.70 -0.97
N LYS A 28 0.47 15.60 -0.78
CA LYS A 28 0.18 16.78 -1.63
C LYS A 28 -0.21 16.40 -3.07
N LEU A 29 -0.88 15.27 -3.22
CA LEU A 29 -1.28 14.68 -4.50
C LEU A 29 -2.79 14.37 -4.56
N GLU A 30 -3.63 15.10 -3.82
CA GLU A 30 -5.09 14.88 -3.75
C GLU A 30 -5.75 14.94 -5.14
N HIS A 31 -5.23 15.78 -6.02
CA HIS A 31 -5.74 15.95 -7.39
C HIS A 31 -5.53 14.73 -8.29
N GLU A 32 -4.67 13.79 -7.88
CA GLU A 32 -4.44 12.53 -8.59
C GLU A 32 -5.47 11.44 -8.25
N VAL A 33 -6.31 11.64 -7.23
CA VAL A 33 -7.26 10.63 -6.78
C VAL A 33 -8.53 10.67 -7.64
N GLU A 34 -8.66 9.70 -8.53
CA GLU A 34 -9.83 9.52 -9.39
C GLU A 34 -10.83 8.49 -8.83
N ALA A 35 -10.42 7.73 -7.80
CA ALA A 35 -11.21 6.64 -7.25
C ALA A 35 -12.51 7.12 -6.61
N THR A 36 -13.56 6.32 -6.78
CA THR A 36 -14.84 6.41 -6.08
C THR A 36 -15.02 5.21 -5.15
N VAL A 37 -16.06 5.23 -4.31
CA VAL A 37 -16.39 4.05 -3.47
C VAL A 37 -16.66 2.82 -4.34
N ASP A 38 -17.43 2.98 -5.42
CA ASP A 38 -17.79 1.89 -6.32
C ASP A 38 -16.57 1.33 -7.04
N THR A 39 -15.71 2.18 -7.60
CA THR A 39 -14.50 1.70 -8.28
C THR A 39 -13.51 1.07 -7.31
N THR A 40 -13.41 1.58 -6.09
CA THR A 40 -12.61 0.97 -5.02
C THR A 40 -13.14 -0.42 -4.66
N ALA A 41 -14.46 -0.55 -4.48
CA ALA A 41 -15.09 -1.83 -4.18
C ALA A 41 -14.85 -2.87 -5.28
N GLN A 42 -15.03 -2.48 -6.54
CA GLN A 42 -14.81 -3.36 -7.68
C GLN A 42 -13.35 -3.79 -7.83
N ALA A 43 -12.41 -2.85 -7.67
CA ALA A 43 -11.00 -3.11 -7.86
C ALA A 43 -10.42 -4.01 -6.77
N LEU A 44 -10.84 -3.84 -5.50
CA LEU A 44 -10.30 -4.60 -4.37
C LEU A 44 -11.07 -5.90 -4.07
N PHE A 45 -12.37 -5.94 -4.35
CA PHE A 45 -13.24 -7.05 -3.93
C PHE A 45 -13.99 -7.71 -5.07
N GLY A 46 -13.86 -7.21 -6.30
CA GLY A 46 -14.43 -7.82 -7.48
C GLY A 46 -13.74 -9.13 -7.87
N PRO A 47 -14.35 -9.91 -8.78
CA PRO A 47 -13.86 -11.25 -9.13
C PRO A 47 -12.51 -11.25 -9.84
N GLN A 48 -12.07 -10.12 -10.38
CA GLN A 48 -10.78 -9.97 -11.05
C GLN A 48 -9.73 -9.23 -10.21
N SER A 49 -10.03 -9.01 -8.93
CA SER A 49 -9.08 -8.32 -8.03
C SER A 49 -7.79 -9.12 -7.89
N VAL A 50 -6.67 -8.43 -8.05
CA VAL A 50 -5.31 -8.95 -7.79
C VAL A 50 -4.69 -8.27 -6.57
N SER A 51 -5.34 -7.25 -6.04
CA SER A 51 -4.89 -6.50 -4.87
C SER A 51 -5.67 -6.92 -3.63
N ARG A 52 -5.04 -6.81 -2.49
CA ARG A 52 -5.63 -7.10 -1.18
C ARG A 52 -5.46 -5.91 -0.25
N ALA A 53 -6.36 -5.80 0.71
CA ALA A 53 -6.31 -4.75 1.70
C ALA A 53 -6.51 -5.30 3.12
N VAL A 54 -5.89 -4.65 4.08
CA VAL A 54 -6.09 -4.90 5.50
C VAL A 54 -6.45 -3.60 6.21
N ILE A 55 -7.26 -3.71 7.25
CA ILE A 55 -7.64 -2.60 8.13
C ILE A 55 -6.94 -2.77 9.48
N CYS A 56 -6.33 -1.69 9.94
CA CYS A 56 -5.78 -1.59 11.29
C CYS A 56 -6.81 -0.90 12.19
N GLU A 57 -7.17 -1.54 13.27
CA GLU A 57 -8.18 -1.04 14.22
C GLU A 57 -7.59 -0.87 15.62
N ARG A 58 -8.14 0.08 16.35
CA ARG A 58 -7.96 0.25 17.79
C ARG A 58 -9.33 0.33 18.45
N ASP A 59 -9.57 -0.57 19.41
CA ASP A 59 -10.86 -0.65 20.10
C ASP A 59 -12.06 -0.73 19.13
N GLY A 60 -11.89 -1.48 18.02
CA GLY A 60 -12.89 -1.65 16.98
C GLY A 60 -13.05 -0.48 16.01
N ALA A 61 -12.28 0.59 16.17
CA ALA A 61 -12.31 1.75 15.26
C ALA A 61 -11.17 1.67 14.25
N PRO A 62 -11.43 1.81 12.93
CA PRO A 62 -10.39 1.87 11.92
C PRO A 62 -9.49 3.08 12.09
N ILE A 63 -8.18 2.85 12.22
CA ILE A 63 -7.15 3.87 12.39
C ILE A 63 -6.09 3.85 11.29
N GLY A 64 -6.17 2.93 10.36
CA GLY A 64 -5.23 2.82 9.27
C GLY A 64 -5.54 1.64 8.36
N PHE A 65 -4.80 1.55 7.28
CA PHE A 65 -4.96 0.48 6.29
C PHE A 65 -3.65 0.23 5.55
N ALA A 66 -3.61 -0.88 4.83
CA ALA A 66 -2.61 -1.14 3.80
C ALA A 66 -3.24 -1.86 2.62
N VAL A 67 -2.76 -1.55 1.41
CA VAL A 67 -3.09 -2.25 0.18
C VAL A 67 -1.82 -2.84 -0.41
N TRP A 68 -1.88 -4.09 -0.84
CA TRP A 68 -0.74 -4.83 -1.36
C TRP A 68 -1.14 -5.80 -2.47
N PHE A 69 -0.16 -6.23 -3.25
CA PHE A 69 -0.31 -7.24 -4.29
C PHE A 69 1.02 -7.98 -4.50
N LEU A 70 0.98 -9.07 -5.27
CA LEU A 70 2.18 -9.83 -5.59
C LEU A 70 2.81 -9.34 -6.90
N ILE A 71 4.12 -9.17 -6.86
CA ILE A 71 4.97 -8.98 -8.04
C ILE A 71 5.77 -10.27 -8.27
N TYR A 72 6.41 -10.40 -9.42
CA TYR A 72 7.22 -11.57 -9.75
C TYR A 72 8.67 -11.18 -10.02
N SER A 73 9.60 -11.93 -9.43
CA SER A 73 11.02 -11.80 -9.73
C SER A 73 11.48 -12.94 -10.61
N THR A 74 11.87 -12.63 -11.84
CA THR A 74 12.48 -13.61 -12.74
C THR A 74 13.82 -14.12 -12.23
N TRP A 75 14.56 -13.28 -11.50
CA TRP A 75 15.88 -13.64 -10.95
C TRP A 75 15.78 -14.64 -9.81
N GLN A 76 14.72 -14.53 -9.00
CA GLN A 76 14.49 -15.42 -7.87
C GLN A 76 13.54 -16.58 -8.21
N ALA A 77 12.85 -16.53 -9.37
CA ALA A 77 11.79 -17.45 -9.78
C ALA A 77 10.69 -17.62 -8.73
N ARG A 78 10.33 -16.51 -8.04
CA ARG A 78 9.27 -16.48 -7.04
C ARG A 78 8.69 -15.07 -6.89
N ASN A 79 7.55 -14.98 -6.23
CA ASN A 79 6.88 -13.72 -5.99
C ASN A 79 7.62 -12.84 -4.99
N GLY A 80 7.38 -11.54 -5.09
CA GLY A 80 7.57 -10.55 -4.06
C GLY A 80 6.24 -9.99 -3.61
N LEU A 81 6.16 -9.45 -2.41
CA LEU A 81 5.03 -8.68 -1.96
C LEU A 81 5.32 -7.20 -2.19
N TYR A 82 4.40 -6.51 -2.88
CA TYR A 82 4.50 -5.07 -3.10
C TYR A 82 3.41 -4.35 -2.31
N LEU A 83 3.83 -3.45 -1.45
CA LEU A 83 2.94 -2.56 -0.69
C LEU A 83 2.67 -1.30 -1.52
N GLU A 84 1.41 -1.14 -1.95
CA GLU A 84 0.98 0.05 -2.69
C GLU A 84 0.79 1.25 -1.77
N ASP A 85 -0.07 1.10 -0.74
CA ASP A 85 -0.39 2.15 0.21
C ASP A 85 -0.34 1.64 1.64
N LEU A 86 0.18 2.46 2.54
CA LEU A 86 0.07 2.31 3.98
C LEU A 86 -0.22 3.67 4.60
N TYR A 87 -1.29 3.75 5.37
CA TYR A 87 -1.69 4.97 6.04
C TYR A 87 -2.13 4.69 7.48
N VAL A 88 -1.80 5.60 8.37
CA VAL A 88 -2.27 5.64 9.76
C VAL A 88 -2.74 7.05 10.04
N THR A 89 -3.93 7.18 10.65
CA THR A 89 -4.50 8.48 11.00
C THR A 89 -3.56 9.27 11.92
N PRO A 90 -3.55 10.61 11.83
CA PRO A 90 -2.63 11.44 12.62
C PRO A 90 -2.68 11.15 14.12
N GLU A 91 -3.86 10.91 14.67
CA GLU A 91 -4.08 10.63 16.11
C GLU A 91 -3.50 9.28 16.55
N ALA A 92 -3.28 8.37 15.61
CA ALA A 92 -2.73 7.04 15.88
C ALA A 92 -1.24 6.91 15.51
N ARG A 93 -0.63 7.97 14.98
CA ARG A 93 0.80 7.97 14.65
C ARG A 93 1.64 7.93 15.93
N GLY A 94 2.85 7.36 15.84
CA GLY A 94 3.73 7.21 17.00
C GLY A 94 3.33 6.10 17.98
N THR A 95 2.22 5.40 17.77
CA THR A 95 1.73 4.32 18.64
C THR A 95 2.16 2.92 18.21
N GLY A 96 2.91 2.82 17.11
CA GLY A 96 3.34 1.54 16.56
C GLY A 96 2.39 0.91 15.53
N ALA A 97 1.25 1.55 15.21
CA ALA A 97 0.27 1.02 14.27
C ALA A 97 0.86 0.77 12.86
N GLY A 98 1.61 1.74 12.31
CA GLY A 98 2.29 1.59 11.02
C GLY A 98 3.30 0.45 11.02
N ARG A 99 4.08 0.31 12.10
CA ARG A 99 5.02 -0.81 12.25
C ARG A 99 4.29 -2.15 12.34
N SER A 100 3.14 -2.19 12.98
CA SER A 100 2.31 -3.39 13.08
C SER A 100 1.78 -3.81 11.71
N LEU A 101 1.32 -2.86 10.88
CA LEU A 101 0.93 -3.10 9.49
C LEU A 101 2.09 -3.65 8.66
N LEU A 102 3.26 -3.02 8.69
CA LEU A 102 4.44 -3.52 7.97
C LEU A 102 4.84 -4.92 8.42
N ARG A 103 4.80 -5.19 9.72
CA ARG A 103 5.12 -6.52 10.27
C ARG A 103 4.10 -7.57 9.84
N HIS A 104 2.82 -7.21 9.77
CA HIS A 104 1.77 -8.09 9.30
C HIS A 104 2.01 -8.50 7.85
N LEU A 105 2.29 -7.55 6.96
CA LEU A 105 2.60 -7.82 5.57
C LEU A 105 3.92 -8.59 5.39
N ALA A 106 4.93 -8.31 6.20
CA ALA A 106 6.17 -9.08 6.20
C ALA A 106 5.94 -10.55 6.56
N ARG A 107 5.04 -10.85 7.50
CA ARG A 107 4.63 -12.23 7.81
C ARG A 107 3.96 -12.90 6.63
N ILE A 108 3.03 -12.22 5.95
CA ILE A 108 2.40 -12.72 4.72
C ILE A 108 3.47 -13.04 3.68
N ALA A 109 4.43 -12.15 3.47
CA ALA A 109 5.53 -12.36 2.53
C ALA A 109 6.33 -13.63 2.86
N VAL A 110 6.67 -13.83 4.12
CA VAL A 110 7.41 -15.03 4.58
C VAL A 110 6.55 -16.30 4.41
N GLU A 111 5.32 -16.28 4.88
CA GLU A 111 4.39 -17.42 4.84
C GLU A 111 4.05 -17.85 3.40
N THR A 112 4.03 -16.91 2.45
CA THR A 112 3.78 -17.17 1.03
C THR A 112 5.05 -17.36 0.21
N ASN A 113 6.20 -17.54 0.85
CA ASN A 113 7.50 -17.74 0.21
C ASN A 113 7.90 -16.62 -0.76
N CYS A 114 7.52 -15.37 -0.47
CA CYS A 114 8.01 -14.23 -1.23
C CYS A 114 9.51 -14.02 -1.01
N GLY A 115 10.24 -13.68 -2.08
CA GLY A 115 11.67 -13.42 -2.01
C GLY A 115 12.03 -12.01 -1.55
N ARG A 116 11.07 -11.09 -1.59
CA ARG A 116 11.26 -9.69 -1.20
C ARG A 116 9.94 -9.04 -0.82
N PHE A 117 10.04 -7.96 -0.07
CA PHE A 117 8.93 -7.08 0.31
C PHE A 117 9.35 -5.66 -0.06
N GLU A 118 8.62 -5.02 -0.98
CA GLU A 118 9.00 -3.75 -1.58
C GLU A 118 7.88 -2.71 -1.51
N TRP A 119 8.25 -1.45 -1.47
CA TRP A 119 7.36 -0.28 -1.55
C TRP A 119 8.14 0.94 -2.03
N SER A 120 7.43 2.02 -2.32
CA SER A 120 8.01 3.31 -2.66
C SER A 120 7.72 4.34 -1.58
N VAL A 121 8.54 5.36 -1.51
CA VAL A 121 8.36 6.51 -0.62
C VAL A 121 8.76 7.78 -1.38
N LEU A 122 8.04 8.87 -1.13
CA LEU A 122 8.45 10.17 -1.66
C LEU A 122 9.78 10.61 -1.05
N ASP A 123 10.68 11.11 -1.86
CA ASP A 123 12.06 11.44 -1.46
C ASP A 123 12.14 12.42 -0.28
N TRP A 124 11.15 13.30 -0.15
CA TRP A 124 11.06 14.26 0.94
C TRP A 124 10.48 13.70 2.26
N ASN A 125 9.91 12.49 2.25
CA ASN A 125 9.22 11.92 3.42
C ASN A 125 10.21 11.32 4.42
N GLU A 126 10.98 12.17 5.05
CA GLU A 126 12.05 11.80 5.98
C GLU A 126 11.58 10.98 7.19
N PRO A 127 10.42 11.26 7.82
CA PRO A 127 9.93 10.42 8.92
C PRO A 127 9.69 8.96 8.51
N ALA A 128 9.10 8.72 7.34
CA ALA A 128 8.89 7.38 6.81
C ALA A 128 10.21 6.71 6.45
N ILE A 129 11.12 7.41 5.80
CA ILE A 129 12.45 6.90 5.42
C ILE A 129 13.22 6.43 6.66
N ARG A 130 13.21 7.21 7.75
CA ARG A 130 13.84 6.79 9.01
C ARG A 130 13.20 5.52 9.59
N ALA A 131 11.88 5.43 9.55
CA ALA A 131 11.16 4.25 10.02
C ALA A 131 11.52 3.00 9.19
N TYR A 132 11.66 3.13 7.89
CA TYR A 132 12.05 2.03 6.99
C TYR A 132 13.48 1.58 7.23
N ARG A 133 14.42 2.50 7.37
CA ARG A 133 15.81 2.17 7.73
C ARG A 133 15.90 1.43 9.08
N ALA A 134 15.09 1.85 10.04
CA ALA A 134 15.07 1.23 11.38
C ALA A 134 14.61 -0.24 11.39
N ILE A 135 13.90 -0.69 10.37
CA ILE A 135 13.50 -2.10 10.21
C ILE A 135 14.41 -2.87 9.25
N GLY A 136 15.48 -2.25 8.76
CA GLY A 136 16.47 -2.88 7.89
C GLY A 136 16.16 -2.80 6.39
N ALA A 137 15.16 -2.00 5.99
CA ALA A 137 14.90 -1.77 4.57
C ALA A 137 15.98 -0.84 3.97
N ALA A 138 16.38 -1.12 2.74
CA ALA A 138 17.38 -0.35 2.01
C ALA A 138 16.78 0.23 0.73
N PRO A 139 17.13 1.48 0.35
CA PRO A 139 16.71 2.04 -0.92
C PRO A 139 17.34 1.28 -2.07
N MET A 140 16.58 1.07 -3.15
CA MET A 140 17.05 0.41 -4.37
C MET A 140 17.62 1.46 -5.35
N ASP A 141 18.70 2.11 -4.94
CA ASP A 141 19.40 3.11 -5.77
C ASP A 141 19.95 2.48 -7.06
N GLY A 142 20.04 3.27 -8.10
CA GLY A 142 20.47 2.82 -9.43
C GLY A 142 19.34 2.37 -10.35
N TRP A 143 18.10 2.27 -9.85
CA TRP A 143 16.92 1.98 -10.65
C TRP A 143 16.05 3.22 -10.79
N THR A 144 15.59 3.50 -12.01
CA THR A 144 14.63 4.58 -12.29
C THR A 144 13.32 3.96 -12.78
N ARG A 145 12.22 4.33 -12.15
CA ARG A 145 10.89 3.90 -12.59
C ARG A 145 10.44 4.75 -13.78
N TYR A 146 9.97 4.08 -14.82
CA TYR A 146 9.30 4.73 -15.97
C TYR A 146 7.80 4.49 -15.92
N ARG A 147 7.05 5.49 -16.35
CA ARG A 147 5.59 5.41 -16.43
C ARG A 147 5.14 5.89 -17.81
N LEU A 148 4.29 5.10 -18.46
CA LEU A 148 3.58 5.49 -19.66
C LEU A 148 2.09 5.51 -19.31
N THR A 149 1.41 6.62 -19.53
CA THR A 149 0.04 6.85 -19.07
C THR A 149 -0.72 7.78 -20.00
N GLY A 150 -2.05 7.87 -19.87
CA GLY A 150 -2.90 8.78 -20.64
C GLY A 150 -2.83 8.55 -22.13
N GLN A 151 -2.86 9.63 -22.91
CA GLN A 151 -2.87 9.55 -24.37
C GLN A 151 -1.63 8.87 -24.93
N ALA A 152 -0.45 9.11 -24.34
CA ALA A 152 0.80 8.48 -24.78
C ALA A 152 0.73 6.94 -24.70
N LEU A 153 0.07 6.40 -23.67
CA LEU A 153 -0.15 4.95 -23.56
C LEU A 153 -1.07 4.43 -24.67
N GLN A 154 -2.16 5.14 -24.94
CA GLN A 154 -3.12 4.77 -25.99
C GLN A 154 -2.48 4.80 -27.39
N ASP A 155 -1.75 5.87 -27.68
CA ASP A 155 -1.10 6.05 -28.97
C ASP A 155 -0.05 4.98 -29.21
N PHE A 156 0.76 4.68 -28.21
CA PHE A 156 1.79 3.64 -28.30
C PHE A 156 1.18 2.24 -28.49
N ALA A 157 0.06 1.94 -27.84
CA ALA A 157 -0.64 0.66 -27.97
C ALA A 157 -1.29 0.48 -29.34
N ALA A 158 -1.67 1.58 -30.00
CA ALA A 158 -2.31 1.53 -31.33
C ALA A 158 -1.32 1.30 -32.48
N GLY A 159 -0.02 1.48 -32.30
CA GLY A 159 1.05 1.27 -33.30
C GLY A 159 1.39 2.54 -34.02
#